data_224123db625d469ea2a7865ab7c7ef5b
#
_entry.id   224123db625d469ea2a7865ab7c7ef5b
#
_cell.length_a   1.000
_cell.length_b   1.000
_cell.length_c   1.000
_cell.angle_alpha   90.00
_cell.angle_beta   90.00
_cell.angle_gamma   90.00
#
_symmetry.space_group_name_H-M   'P 1'
#
loop_
_entity.id
_entity.type
_entity.pdbx_description
1 polymer ?
#
loop_
_entity_poly.entity_id
_entity_poly.type
_entity_poly.pdbx_seq_one_letter_code
_entity_poly.pdbx_strand_id
1 'polypeptide(L)'
;MSWLTDRLRLLAGLIAVAALAAPSLDVWAQQGDAPKKPAQQAQQQQKPPAKPRPAPTKPGQSIASKTEALPPSQIGIGTLAKQAFMVDPQTSTVLLFKDADKPMHPSSMAKMMTIYIVFEELAAGRLKLDTKFRVSERARNMGGSRMFVELGSEVSVEDLIKGMIVLSGNDACVVVAEGLSGTEESFAERMTKKAKELGMTGSVFKNSSGWPAEGQWTTARDLAVLAWRTIDDFPQYYKYYSETNWIYNNIKQDNRNRLLRTTAGTDGLKTGHTEEGGYGQATSAIRDGRRLILVVNGMTSMAERAQETSRVMEWGFREFTNTTVFRAGDTVAEAPVWLGTQDKVPLVVPRMVQVTAPTGQAVSPRVIAKYDGPLPAPIAKGTKLGVAAVTLPDGRVIEYPLEAGADVPRKGVLGRVTAMIGHYLFGWWS
;
A
#
# COMPACT_ATOMS: atom_id res chain seq x y z
N MET A 1 -31.44 -50.22 -11.13
CA MET A 1 -32.37 -49.95 -12.22
C MET A 1 -33.10 -48.65 -11.90
N SER A 2 -33.04 -47.66 -12.76
CA SER A 2 -33.55 -46.27 -12.63
C SER A 2 -32.51 -45.19 -12.28
N TRP A 3 -31.52 -44.98 -13.14
CA TRP A 3 -30.72 -43.73 -13.15
C TRP A 3 -30.04 -43.51 -14.52
N LEU A 4 -30.65 -43.91 -15.62
CA LEU A 4 -30.06 -43.87 -16.96
C LEU A 4 -30.99 -43.29 -18.04
N THR A 5 -31.98 -42.45 -17.73
CA THR A 5 -32.96 -41.96 -18.72
C THR A 5 -33.22 -40.45 -18.77
N ASP A 6 -32.33 -39.62 -18.18
CA ASP A 6 -32.62 -38.17 -18.20
C ASP A 6 -31.53 -37.22 -18.78
N ARG A 7 -30.65 -37.74 -19.67
CA ARG A 7 -29.68 -36.85 -20.38
C ARG A 7 -29.64 -37.01 -21.89
N LEU A 8 -30.77 -37.28 -22.53
CA LEU A 8 -30.86 -37.37 -24.00
C LEU A 8 -32.10 -36.66 -24.56
N ARG A 9 -32.25 -35.38 -24.29
CA ARG A 9 -33.18 -34.50 -25.00
C ARG A 9 -32.71 -33.05 -24.81
N LEU A 10 -31.87 -32.53 -25.73
CA LEU A 10 -31.74 -31.08 -26.11
C LEU A 10 -30.61 -30.95 -27.13
N LEU A 11 -30.83 -31.55 -28.28
CA LEU A 11 -30.06 -31.27 -29.51
C LEU A 11 -31.02 -31.47 -30.71
N ALA A 12 -31.71 -30.44 -31.09
CA ALA A 12 -32.24 -30.28 -32.43
C ALA A 12 -33.01 -28.95 -32.60
N GLY A 13 -32.67 -28.19 -33.58
CA GLY A 13 -33.48 -27.13 -34.19
C GLY A 13 -32.93 -25.71 -33.90
N LEU A 14 -32.69 -24.82 -34.82
CA LEU A 14 -32.88 -24.84 -36.30
C LEU A 14 -32.16 -23.60 -36.87
N ILE A 15 -31.52 -23.77 -37.97
CA ILE A 15 -31.06 -22.77 -38.93
C ILE A 15 -32.28 -22.13 -39.59
N ALA A 16 -32.35 -20.81 -39.67
CA ALA A 16 -33.15 -20.13 -40.69
C ALA A 16 -32.49 -18.81 -41.11
N VAL A 17 -32.16 -18.77 -42.37
CA VAL A 17 -31.72 -17.69 -43.23
C VAL A 17 -32.91 -16.80 -43.60
N ALA A 18 -32.74 -15.48 -43.62
CA ALA A 18 -33.48 -14.61 -44.54
C ALA A 18 -32.70 -13.32 -44.81
N ALA A 19 -32.38 -13.14 -46.07
CA ALA A 19 -31.83 -11.95 -46.72
C ALA A 19 -32.97 -11.05 -47.20
N LEU A 20 -32.60 -9.89 -47.80
CA LEU A 20 -33.37 -8.87 -48.56
C LEU A 20 -33.83 -7.68 -47.67
N ALA A 21 -33.70 -6.41 -48.04
CA ALA A 21 -33.40 -5.69 -49.28
C ALA A 21 -33.07 -4.23 -48.98
N ALA A 22 -32.26 -3.58 -49.79
CA ALA A 22 -32.17 -2.12 -49.91
C ALA A 22 -33.27 -1.63 -50.91
N PRO A 23 -33.66 -0.34 -50.93
CA PRO A 23 -33.33 0.54 -52.04
C PRO A 23 -32.89 1.95 -51.57
N SER A 24 -31.89 2.54 -52.22
CA SER A 24 -31.75 3.37 -53.40
C SER A 24 -32.28 4.82 -53.31
N LEU A 25 -31.28 5.75 -53.44
CA LEU A 25 -31.25 7.01 -54.20
C LEU A 25 -32.23 8.14 -53.82
N ASP A 26 -31.67 9.33 -53.49
CA ASP A 26 -31.72 10.42 -54.49
C ASP A 26 -30.72 11.55 -54.24
N VAL A 27 -30.17 11.97 -55.34
CA VAL A 27 -29.21 13.02 -55.65
C VAL A 27 -29.90 14.39 -55.64
N TRP A 28 -29.23 15.41 -55.09
CA TRP A 28 -29.28 16.78 -55.65
C TRP A 28 -27.94 17.46 -55.51
N ALA A 29 -27.32 17.71 -56.66
CA ALA A 29 -26.17 18.56 -56.86
C ALA A 29 -26.58 20.03 -56.96
N GLN A 30 -25.80 20.96 -56.44
CA GLN A 30 -25.56 22.23 -57.09
C GLN A 30 -24.20 22.82 -56.77
N GLN A 31 -23.57 23.27 -57.82
CA GLN A 31 -22.24 23.84 -58.06
C GLN A 31 -21.99 25.20 -57.35
N GLY A 32 -20.72 25.50 -57.20
CA GLY A 32 -20.24 26.87 -57.27
C GLY A 32 -18.96 27.17 -56.49
N ASP A 33 -17.83 27.23 -57.22
CA ASP A 33 -16.64 28.07 -57.03
C ASP A 33 -15.51 27.62 -56.10
N ALA A 34 -14.41 27.19 -56.72
CA ALA A 34 -13.04 27.30 -56.25
C ALA A 34 -12.43 28.64 -56.75
N PRO A 35 -11.21 29.09 -56.41
CA PRO A 35 -10.20 28.58 -55.44
C PRO A 35 -9.51 29.70 -54.65
N LYS A 36 -8.83 29.36 -53.51
CA LYS A 36 -7.57 30.00 -53.09
C LYS A 36 -6.84 29.13 -52.06
N LYS A 37 -5.69 28.63 -52.44
CA LYS A 37 -4.68 28.14 -51.45
C LYS A 37 -4.17 29.31 -50.62
N PRO A 38 -3.97 29.09 -49.32
CA PRO A 38 -2.63 29.28 -48.83
C PRO A 38 -2.19 28.28 -47.71
N ALA A 39 -0.89 28.17 -47.61
CA ALA A 39 -0.06 27.86 -46.46
C ALA A 39 -0.24 26.51 -45.73
N GLN A 40 0.78 25.70 -45.92
CA GLN A 40 1.14 24.54 -45.11
C GLN A 40 1.25 24.92 -43.64
N GLN A 41 0.33 24.45 -42.83
CA GLN A 41 0.54 24.31 -41.36
C GLN A 41 1.00 22.89 -41.07
N ALA A 42 2.16 22.81 -40.44
CA ALA A 42 2.74 21.57 -39.96
C ALA A 42 1.76 20.85 -39.01
N GLN A 43 1.34 19.65 -39.40
CA GLN A 43 0.61 18.74 -38.56
C GLN A 43 1.55 18.27 -37.45
N GLN A 44 1.38 18.82 -36.25
CA GLN A 44 1.87 18.18 -35.03
C GLN A 44 1.11 16.86 -34.88
N GLN A 45 1.83 15.76 -35.05
CA GLN A 45 1.33 14.43 -34.71
C GLN A 45 1.03 14.39 -33.20
N GLN A 46 -0.24 14.45 -32.85
CA GLN A 46 -0.71 14.14 -31.51
C GLN A 46 -0.44 12.67 -31.22
N LYS A 47 0.48 12.44 -30.27
CA LYS A 47 0.74 11.13 -29.68
C LYS A 47 -0.57 10.57 -29.12
N PRO A 48 -0.95 9.31 -29.40
CA PRO A 48 -2.15 8.73 -28.83
C PRO A 48 -2.13 8.81 -27.30
N PRO A 49 -3.26 9.03 -26.61
CA PRO A 49 -3.32 9.03 -25.17
C PRO A 49 -2.84 7.68 -24.65
N ALA A 50 -1.90 7.74 -23.68
CA ALA A 50 -1.40 6.56 -23.00
C ALA A 50 -2.60 5.81 -22.39
N LYS A 51 -2.65 4.49 -22.60
CA LYS A 51 -3.63 3.61 -21.95
C LYS A 51 -3.58 3.86 -20.45
N PRO A 52 -4.73 3.90 -19.74
CA PRO A 52 -4.74 4.01 -18.29
C PRO A 52 -3.88 2.89 -17.69
N ARG A 53 -2.95 3.27 -16.86
CA ARG A 53 -2.13 2.34 -16.09
C ARG A 53 -3.08 1.48 -15.25
N PRO A 54 -2.94 0.14 -15.21
CA PRO A 54 -3.77 -0.68 -14.34
C PRO A 54 -3.71 -0.11 -12.91
N ALA A 55 -4.87 -0.03 -12.27
CA ALA A 55 -4.95 0.31 -10.86
C ALA A 55 -3.96 -0.57 -10.08
N PRO A 56 -3.25 -0.02 -9.06
CA PRO A 56 -2.30 -0.80 -8.29
C PRO A 56 -3.03 -2.03 -7.75
N THR A 57 -2.54 -3.20 -8.17
CA THR A 57 -2.97 -4.48 -7.58
C THR A 57 -2.77 -4.35 -6.08
N LYS A 58 -3.84 -4.59 -5.31
CA LYS A 58 -3.81 -4.55 -3.85
C LYS A 58 -2.56 -5.29 -3.37
N PRO A 59 -1.66 -4.63 -2.61
CA PRO A 59 -0.50 -5.31 -2.04
C PRO A 59 -1.00 -6.49 -1.21
N GLY A 60 -0.43 -7.65 -1.46
CA GLY A 60 -0.77 -8.81 -0.69
C GLY A 60 -0.46 -8.57 0.78
N GLN A 61 -1.43 -8.81 1.61
CA GLN A 61 -1.38 -8.96 3.06
C GLN A 61 -1.01 -7.71 3.87
N SER A 62 -2.02 -7.14 4.48
CA SER A 62 -1.93 -6.15 5.55
C SER A 62 -1.00 -6.67 6.66
N ILE A 63 -0.03 -5.84 7.07
CA ILE A 63 0.78 -6.06 8.28
C ILE A 63 -0.13 -6.34 9.50
N ALA A 64 -1.38 -5.85 9.48
CA ALA A 64 -2.35 -6.01 10.54
C ALA A 64 -2.94 -7.44 10.64
N SER A 65 -3.03 -8.22 9.55
CA SER A 65 -3.83 -9.44 9.51
C SER A 65 -3.10 -10.73 9.90
N LYS A 66 -1.77 -10.70 10.14
CA LYS A 66 -0.99 -11.92 10.44
C LYS A 66 -0.06 -11.82 11.65
N THR A 67 -0.16 -10.79 12.45
CA THR A 67 0.55 -10.75 13.71
C THR A 67 -0.34 -11.34 14.80
N GLU A 68 -0.43 -12.67 14.87
CA GLU A 68 -0.80 -13.32 16.12
C GLU A 68 0.10 -12.74 17.21
N ALA A 69 -0.53 -12.37 18.32
CA ALA A 69 0.12 -11.72 19.43
C ALA A 69 1.39 -12.49 19.84
N LEU A 70 2.55 -11.92 19.53
CA LEU A 70 3.79 -12.37 20.15
C LEU A 70 3.63 -12.16 21.66
N PRO A 71 4.04 -13.11 22.50
CA PRO A 71 4.00 -12.92 23.95
C PRO A 71 4.76 -11.63 24.29
N PRO A 72 4.24 -10.78 25.17
CA PRO A 72 4.67 -9.38 25.36
C PRO A 72 6.12 -9.18 25.81
N SER A 73 6.89 -10.23 26.07
CA SER A 73 8.11 -10.13 26.85
C SER A 73 9.39 -10.64 26.20
N GLN A 74 9.39 -11.14 24.97
CA GLN A 74 10.56 -11.88 24.47
C GLN A 74 11.32 -11.24 23.30
N ILE A 75 10.83 -10.18 22.68
CA ILE A 75 11.57 -9.45 21.65
C ILE A 75 11.56 -8.00 22.05
N GLY A 76 12.64 -7.51 22.63
CA GLY A 76 12.62 -6.11 22.86
C GLY A 76 13.73 -5.58 23.74
N ILE A 77 14.19 -4.45 23.34
CA ILE A 77 14.92 -3.53 24.19
C ILE A 77 13.92 -2.90 25.16
N GLY A 78 14.28 -2.76 26.45
CA GLY A 78 13.51 -1.93 27.37
C GLY A 78 13.36 -0.52 26.81
N THR A 79 12.17 0.04 26.86
CA THR A 79 11.87 1.38 26.35
C THR A 79 11.08 2.21 27.37
N LEU A 80 11.37 3.53 27.42
CA LEU A 80 10.67 4.52 28.22
C LEU A 80 9.25 4.81 27.68
N ALA A 81 8.98 4.47 26.42
CA ALA A 81 7.66 4.63 25.85
C ALA A 81 6.60 3.79 26.60
N LYS A 82 5.40 4.35 26.80
CA LYS A 82 4.26 3.58 27.33
C LYS A 82 3.76 2.57 26.30
N GLN A 83 3.66 2.99 25.03
CA GLN A 83 3.33 2.14 23.87
C GLN A 83 4.47 2.22 22.87
N ALA A 84 4.90 1.05 22.34
CA ALA A 84 5.91 0.99 21.31
C ALA A 84 5.66 -0.16 20.34
N PHE A 85 5.89 0.09 19.06
CA PHE A 85 5.83 -0.91 18.01
C PHE A 85 6.89 -0.64 16.96
N MET A 86 7.74 -1.64 16.70
CA MET A 86 8.72 -1.59 15.61
C MET A 86 8.51 -2.76 14.67
N VAL A 87 8.53 -2.49 13.39
CA VAL A 87 8.37 -3.50 12.34
C VAL A 87 9.35 -3.26 11.20
N ASP A 88 9.87 -4.35 10.64
CA ASP A 88 10.47 -4.39 9.32
C ASP A 88 9.35 -4.70 8.30
N PRO A 89 8.90 -3.71 7.51
CA PRO A 89 7.76 -3.91 6.62
C PRO A 89 8.07 -4.81 5.42
N GLN A 90 9.34 -4.96 5.05
CA GLN A 90 9.74 -5.81 3.92
C GLN A 90 9.54 -7.30 4.23
N THR A 91 9.74 -7.67 5.50
CA THR A 91 9.60 -9.04 6.00
C THR A 91 8.37 -9.25 6.88
N SER A 92 7.64 -8.17 7.19
CA SER A 92 6.53 -8.15 8.15
C SER A 92 6.95 -8.64 9.56
N THR A 93 8.24 -8.51 9.89
CA THR A 93 8.77 -8.96 11.18
C THR A 93 8.63 -7.87 12.22
N VAL A 94 7.93 -8.19 13.32
CA VAL A 94 7.83 -7.31 14.49
C VAL A 94 9.10 -7.45 15.33
N LEU A 95 9.83 -6.35 15.53
CA LEU A 95 11.09 -6.32 16.27
C LEU A 95 10.87 -5.87 17.73
N LEU A 96 9.92 -4.96 17.95
CA LEU A 96 9.55 -4.47 19.26
C LEU A 96 8.04 -4.41 19.41
N PHE A 97 7.53 -4.93 20.50
CA PHE A 97 6.14 -4.83 20.89
C PHE A 97 6.06 -4.49 22.39
N LYS A 98 5.47 -3.36 22.73
CA LYS A 98 5.14 -2.97 24.10
C LYS A 98 3.79 -2.29 24.10
N ASP A 99 2.77 -2.94 24.66
CA ASP A 99 1.39 -2.40 24.72
C ASP A 99 0.89 -1.81 23.40
N ALA A 100 1.37 -2.35 22.27
CA ALA A 100 1.21 -1.74 20.94
C ALA A 100 -0.23 -1.72 20.44
N ASP A 101 -1.09 -2.56 20.98
CA ASP A 101 -2.52 -2.66 20.66
C ASP A 101 -3.41 -1.97 21.71
N LYS A 102 -2.81 -1.42 22.79
CA LYS A 102 -3.58 -0.63 23.74
C LYS A 102 -4.02 0.70 23.13
N PRO A 103 -5.27 1.11 23.32
CA PRO A 103 -5.75 2.41 22.87
C PRO A 103 -4.90 3.54 23.47
N MET A 104 -4.55 4.51 22.63
CA MET A 104 -3.82 5.71 23.02
C MET A 104 -4.36 6.92 22.25
N HIS A 105 -4.15 8.12 22.79
CA HIS A 105 -4.48 9.35 22.08
C HIS A 105 -3.56 9.53 20.88
N PRO A 106 -4.10 9.72 19.65
CA PRO A 106 -3.25 9.88 18.46
C PRO A 106 -2.43 11.16 18.47
N SER A 107 -2.91 12.20 19.17
CA SER A 107 -2.29 13.53 19.11
C SER A 107 -2.09 13.94 17.64
N SER A 108 -1.10 14.78 17.34
CA SER A 108 -0.81 15.19 15.97
C SER A 108 -0.31 14.07 15.04
N MET A 109 -0.13 12.83 15.52
CA MET A 109 0.12 11.69 14.63
C MET A 109 -1.13 11.33 13.81
N ALA A 110 -2.34 11.72 14.26
CA ALA A 110 -3.58 11.62 13.46
C ALA A 110 -3.49 12.31 12.10
N LYS A 111 -2.67 13.38 11.98
CA LYS A 111 -2.43 14.09 10.73
C LYS A 111 -1.88 13.21 9.62
N MET A 112 -1.24 12.09 9.96
CA MET A 112 -0.82 11.11 8.97
C MET A 112 -2.00 10.56 8.17
N MET A 113 -3.17 10.35 8.82
CA MET A 113 -4.38 9.93 8.12
C MET A 113 -4.96 11.03 7.23
N THR A 114 -4.96 12.27 7.69
CA THR A 114 -5.36 13.44 6.87
C THR A 114 -4.50 13.55 5.62
N ILE A 115 -3.18 13.46 5.78
CA ILE A 115 -2.21 13.52 4.69
C ILE A 115 -2.36 12.30 3.77
N TYR A 116 -2.60 11.09 4.31
CA TYR A 116 -2.85 9.89 3.53
C TYR A 116 -4.04 10.07 2.58
N ILE A 117 -5.16 10.63 3.07
CA ILE A 117 -6.34 10.91 2.25
C ILE A 117 -6.02 11.96 1.17
N VAL A 118 -5.25 13.00 1.49
CA VAL A 118 -4.79 13.99 0.48
C VAL A 118 -3.96 13.31 -0.60
N PHE A 119 -3.02 12.45 -0.22
CA PHE A 119 -2.20 11.71 -1.19
C PHE A 119 -3.03 10.75 -2.05
N GLU A 120 -4.06 10.13 -1.47
CA GLU A 120 -5.01 9.29 -2.21
C GLU A 120 -5.77 10.10 -3.27
N GLU A 121 -6.26 11.30 -2.94
CA GLU A 121 -6.93 12.19 -3.89
C GLU A 121 -6.01 12.67 -5.01
N LEU A 122 -4.75 13.02 -4.67
CA LEU A 122 -3.71 13.40 -5.64
C LEU A 122 -3.35 12.24 -6.58
N ALA A 123 -3.16 11.04 -6.03
CA ALA A 123 -2.82 9.85 -6.81
C ALA A 123 -3.96 9.42 -7.75
N ALA A 124 -5.21 9.65 -7.34
CA ALA A 124 -6.39 9.38 -8.15
C ALA A 124 -6.69 10.50 -9.19
N GLY A 125 -5.93 11.60 -9.19
CA GLY A 125 -6.12 12.73 -10.09
C GLY A 125 -7.36 13.58 -9.79
N ARG A 126 -8.02 13.36 -8.64
CA ARG A 126 -9.17 14.17 -8.20
C ARG A 126 -8.74 15.48 -7.54
N LEU A 127 -7.48 15.58 -7.14
CA LEU A 127 -6.86 16.74 -6.55
C LEU A 127 -5.54 17.02 -7.26
N LYS A 128 -5.10 18.28 -7.26
CA LYS A 128 -3.79 18.72 -7.74
C LYS A 128 -3.05 19.46 -6.66
N LEU A 129 -1.72 19.52 -6.71
CA LEU A 129 -0.90 20.24 -5.74
C LEU A 129 -1.18 21.75 -5.74
N ASP A 130 -1.50 22.33 -6.89
CA ASP A 130 -1.84 23.73 -7.09
C ASP A 130 -3.32 24.06 -6.81
N THR A 131 -4.18 23.07 -6.56
CA THR A 131 -5.56 23.29 -6.14
C THR A 131 -5.56 24.09 -4.85
N LYS A 132 -6.42 25.09 -4.78
CA LYS A 132 -6.51 25.97 -3.61
C LYS A 132 -7.79 25.74 -2.82
N PHE A 133 -7.68 25.75 -1.51
CA PHE A 133 -8.81 25.71 -0.59
C PHE A 133 -8.92 27.03 0.16
N ARG A 134 -10.16 27.49 0.34
CA ARG A 134 -10.47 28.73 1.06
C ARG A 134 -10.36 28.51 2.57
N VAL A 135 -9.77 29.46 3.25
CA VAL A 135 -9.62 29.46 4.71
C VAL A 135 -10.90 29.96 5.37
N SER A 136 -11.53 29.11 6.17
CA SER A 136 -12.70 29.44 6.99
C SER A 136 -12.30 30.15 8.29
N GLU A 137 -13.28 30.73 8.96
CA GLU A 137 -13.12 31.26 10.30
C GLU A 137 -12.71 30.17 11.31
N ARG A 138 -13.30 28.97 11.20
CA ARG A 138 -12.95 27.80 12.02
C ARG A 138 -11.48 27.45 11.87
N ALA A 139 -10.99 27.32 10.63
CA ALA A 139 -9.59 27.02 10.36
C ALA A 139 -8.66 28.10 10.93
N ARG A 140 -8.97 29.39 10.69
CA ARG A 140 -8.18 30.54 11.17
C ARG A 140 -8.07 30.57 12.70
N ASN A 141 -9.12 30.18 13.40
CA ASN A 141 -9.22 30.26 14.87
C ASN A 141 -8.72 28.98 15.58
N MET A 142 -8.26 27.96 14.82
CA MET A 142 -7.71 26.74 15.43
C MET A 142 -6.54 27.05 16.38
N GLY A 143 -6.57 26.41 17.54
CA GLY A 143 -5.53 26.50 18.54
C GLY A 143 -4.32 25.60 18.28
N GLY A 144 -3.33 25.71 19.14
CA GLY A 144 -2.13 24.88 19.14
C GLY A 144 -1.16 25.22 18.00
N SER A 145 -0.61 24.19 17.36
CA SER A 145 0.34 24.35 16.25
C SER A 145 -0.36 24.86 14.99
N ARG A 146 0.18 25.88 14.35
CA ARG A 146 -0.43 26.53 13.17
C ARG A 146 0.61 26.85 12.10
N MET A 147 0.18 26.88 10.84
CA MET A 147 0.92 27.50 9.74
C MET A 147 0.56 28.98 9.55
N PHE A 148 -0.42 29.48 10.31
CA PHE A 148 -0.91 30.86 10.30
C PHE A 148 -1.60 31.25 8.99
N VAL A 149 -2.58 30.44 8.59
CA VAL A 149 -3.45 30.78 7.44
C VAL A 149 -4.29 32.03 7.73
N GLU A 150 -4.52 32.84 6.70
CA GLU A 150 -5.29 34.08 6.79
C GLU A 150 -6.75 33.86 6.42
N LEU A 151 -7.68 34.41 7.19
CA LEU A 151 -9.11 34.30 6.95
C LEU A 151 -9.48 34.74 5.53
N GLY A 152 -10.24 33.90 4.83
CA GLY A 152 -10.73 34.16 3.48
C GLY A 152 -9.69 34.06 2.38
N SER A 153 -8.40 33.85 2.72
CA SER A 153 -7.36 33.55 1.73
C SER A 153 -7.55 32.17 1.13
N GLU A 154 -6.83 31.91 0.04
CA GLU A 154 -6.76 30.60 -0.61
C GLU A 154 -5.35 30.04 -0.46
N VAL A 155 -5.24 28.79 0.01
CA VAL A 155 -3.97 28.10 0.26
C VAL A 155 -3.87 26.86 -0.63
N SER A 156 -2.73 26.68 -1.28
CA SER A 156 -2.49 25.52 -2.14
C SER A 156 -2.44 24.21 -1.34
N VAL A 157 -2.85 23.12 -1.96
CA VAL A 157 -2.75 21.77 -1.37
C VAL A 157 -1.32 21.44 -0.99
N GLU A 158 -0.34 21.84 -1.81
CA GLU A 158 1.07 21.62 -1.50
C GLU A 158 1.50 22.35 -0.22
N ASP A 159 1.10 23.61 -0.06
CA ASP A 159 1.41 24.38 1.15
C ASP A 159 0.70 23.79 2.38
N LEU A 160 -0.53 23.31 2.23
CA LEU A 160 -1.26 22.64 3.30
C LEU A 160 -0.57 21.33 3.71
N ILE A 161 -0.07 20.53 2.76
CA ILE A 161 0.73 19.33 3.06
C ILE A 161 1.97 19.70 3.87
N LYS A 162 2.75 20.68 3.42
CA LYS A 162 3.95 21.15 4.13
C LYS A 162 3.60 21.73 5.51
N GLY A 163 2.53 22.50 5.60
CA GLY A 163 2.01 23.03 6.86
C GLY A 163 1.65 21.92 7.86
N MET A 164 1.01 20.86 7.43
CA MET A 164 0.66 19.69 8.26
C MET A 164 1.89 18.89 8.69
N ILE A 165 2.85 18.67 7.80
CA ILE A 165 4.03 17.83 8.06
C ILE A 165 5.05 18.58 8.90
N VAL A 166 5.52 19.72 8.43
CA VAL A 166 6.65 20.45 9.02
C VAL A 166 6.22 21.17 10.30
N LEU A 167 5.13 21.92 10.23
CA LEU A 167 4.66 22.78 11.31
C LEU A 167 3.67 22.08 12.24
N SER A 168 3.14 20.94 11.79
CA SER A 168 2.02 20.29 12.49
C SER A 168 0.76 21.16 12.58
N GLY A 169 0.50 21.97 11.54
CA GLY A 169 -0.59 22.96 11.49
C GLY A 169 -1.97 22.35 11.68
N ASN A 170 -2.66 22.72 12.75
CA ASN A 170 -4.05 22.31 12.99
C ASN A 170 -4.99 23.07 12.06
N ASP A 171 -4.69 24.35 11.81
CA ASP A 171 -5.38 25.20 10.84
C ASP A 171 -5.35 24.59 9.43
N ALA A 172 -4.19 24.12 8.97
CA ALA A 172 -4.05 23.44 7.69
C ALA A 172 -4.94 22.17 7.60
N CYS A 173 -5.06 21.43 8.69
CA CYS A 173 -5.91 20.22 8.72
C CYS A 173 -7.38 20.55 8.53
N VAL A 174 -7.87 21.62 9.18
CA VAL A 174 -9.27 22.06 9.05
C VAL A 174 -9.53 22.54 7.61
N VAL A 175 -8.62 23.34 7.02
CA VAL A 175 -8.74 23.79 5.61
C VAL A 175 -8.86 22.59 4.68
N VAL A 176 -8.02 21.56 4.86
CA VAL A 176 -8.07 20.32 4.05
C VAL A 176 -9.37 19.58 4.28
N ALA A 177 -9.80 19.43 5.52
CA ALA A 177 -11.01 18.69 5.87
C ALA A 177 -12.26 19.31 5.24
N GLU A 178 -12.40 20.63 5.37
CA GLU A 178 -13.50 21.40 4.78
C GLU A 178 -13.43 21.35 3.25
N GLY A 179 -12.25 21.52 2.66
CA GLY A 179 -12.04 21.47 1.21
C GLY A 179 -12.37 20.13 0.58
N LEU A 180 -12.13 19.00 1.28
CA LEU A 180 -12.34 17.66 0.75
C LEU A 180 -13.69 17.04 1.12
N SER A 181 -14.32 17.48 2.21
CA SER A 181 -15.54 16.86 2.74
C SER A 181 -16.61 17.84 3.18
N GLY A 182 -16.41 19.13 2.96
CA GLY A 182 -17.35 20.20 3.33
C GLY A 182 -17.30 20.56 4.81
N THR A 183 -17.12 19.59 5.71
CA THR A 183 -16.98 19.81 7.17
C THR A 183 -15.89 18.94 7.75
N GLU A 184 -15.31 19.35 8.90
CA GLU A 184 -14.31 18.54 9.60
C GLU A 184 -14.91 17.25 10.16
N GLU A 185 -16.18 17.28 10.57
CA GLU A 185 -16.91 16.11 11.08
C GLU A 185 -17.04 15.02 10.01
N SER A 186 -17.51 15.39 8.81
CA SER A 186 -17.61 14.47 7.67
C SER A 186 -16.24 13.93 7.25
N PHE A 187 -15.21 14.77 7.35
CA PHE A 187 -13.83 14.33 7.09
C PHE A 187 -13.33 13.33 8.15
N ALA A 188 -13.64 13.53 9.43
CA ALA A 188 -13.28 12.61 10.51
C ALA A 188 -13.96 11.23 10.35
N GLU A 189 -15.22 11.21 9.89
CA GLU A 189 -15.91 9.96 9.52
C GLU A 189 -15.18 9.27 8.36
N ARG A 190 -14.78 10.03 7.33
CA ARG A 190 -13.97 9.51 6.21
C ARG A 190 -12.63 8.96 6.69
N MET A 191 -11.93 9.64 7.62
CA MET A 191 -10.68 9.15 8.23
C MET A 191 -10.89 7.82 8.94
N THR A 192 -11.98 7.70 9.74
CA THR A 192 -12.31 6.46 10.46
C THR A 192 -12.66 5.31 9.51
N LYS A 193 -13.41 5.59 8.45
CA LYS A 193 -13.70 4.61 7.39
C LYS A 193 -12.41 4.14 6.72
N LYS A 194 -11.54 5.09 6.33
CA LYS A 194 -10.25 4.79 5.71
C LYS A 194 -9.36 3.95 6.64
N ALA A 195 -9.32 4.25 7.93
CA ALA A 195 -8.60 3.46 8.91
C ALA A 195 -9.04 1.98 8.89
N LYS A 196 -10.33 1.71 8.88
CA LYS A 196 -10.88 0.35 8.77
C LYS A 196 -10.48 -0.34 7.45
N GLU A 197 -10.53 0.38 6.33
CA GLU A 197 -10.08 -0.12 5.02
C GLU A 197 -8.59 -0.51 5.01
N LEU A 198 -7.76 0.20 5.77
CA LEU A 198 -6.34 -0.08 5.93
C LEU A 198 -6.04 -1.17 6.97
N GLY A 199 -7.04 -1.67 7.69
CA GLY A 199 -6.88 -2.66 8.75
C GLY A 199 -6.50 -2.07 10.12
N MET A 200 -6.64 -0.76 10.31
CA MET A 200 -6.43 -0.04 11.57
C MET A 200 -7.64 -0.18 12.48
N THR A 201 -7.85 -1.36 13.03
CA THR A 201 -9.09 -1.72 13.74
C THR A 201 -9.25 -1.05 15.11
N GLY A 202 -8.16 -0.60 15.72
CA GLY A 202 -8.14 0.12 17.01
C GLY A 202 -8.20 1.63 16.87
N SER A 203 -8.48 2.18 15.64
CA SER A 203 -8.43 3.62 15.39
C SER A 203 -9.81 4.20 15.09
N VAL A 204 -10.13 5.31 15.77
CA VAL A 204 -11.30 6.16 15.56
C VAL A 204 -10.85 7.62 15.59
N PHE A 205 -11.18 8.37 14.56
CA PHE A 205 -10.87 9.79 14.44
C PHE A 205 -12.13 10.64 14.65
N LYS A 206 -12.00 11.73 15.39
CA LYS A 206 -13.09 12.69 15.67
C LYS A 206 -12.82 14.09 15.07
N ASN A 207 -11.58 14.31 14.62
CA ASN A 207 -11.17 15.52 13.90
C ASN A 207 -9.97 15.25 13.02
N SER A 208 -9.63 16.20 12.16
CA SER A 208 -8.57 16.12 11.16
C SER A 208 -7.15 16.24 11.71
N SER A 209 -7.00 16.80 12.91
CA SER A 209 -5.72 17.25 13.44
C SER A 209 -5.16 16.40 14.58
N GLY A 210 -5.99 15.57 15.22
CA GLY A 210 -5.65 14.86 16.43
C GLY A 210 -5.76 15.74 17.69
N TRP A 211 -6.49 16.85 17.60
CA TRP A 211 -6.87 17.65 18.76
C TRP A 211 -7.63 16.79 19.77
N PRO A 212 -7.43 16.95 21.09
CA PRO A 212 -8.14 16.15 22.08
C PRO A 212 -9.66 16.15 21.84
N ALA A 213 -10.24 14.96 21.77
CA ALA A 213 -11.68 14.75 21.59
C ALA A 213 -12.08 13.41 22.22
N GLU A 214 -13.25 13.38 22.85
CA GLU A 214 -13.80 12.15 23.42
C GLU A 214 -14.05 11.10 22.34
N GLY A 215 -13.68 9.85 22.62
CA GLY A 215 -13.84 8.74 21.68
C GLY A 215 -12.85 8.74 20.52
N GLN A 216 -11.80 9.56 20.56
CA GLN A 216 -10.70 9.56 19.58
C GLN A 216 -9.54 8.71 20.07
N TRP A 217 -9.27 7.60 19.38
CA TRP A 217 -8.26 6.62 19.75
C TRP A 217 -7.48 6.11 18.55
N THR A 218 -6.29 5.61 18.81
CA THR A 218 -5.47 4.83 17.88
C THR A 218 -4.61 3.84 18.67
N THR A 219 -3.81 3.03 17.96
CA THR A 219 -2.81 2.16 18.58
C THR A 219 -1.43 2.39 17.94
N ALA A 220 -0.36 2.00 18.61
CA ALA A 220 0.98 2.11 18.04
C ALA A 220 1.12 1.23 16.78
N ARG A 221 0.49 0.04 16.78
CA ARG A 221 0.43 -0.83 15.60
C ARG A 221 -0.30 -0.16 14.44
N ASP A 222 -1.47 0.41 14.67
CA ASP A 222 -2.28 1.05 13.62
C ASP A 222 -1.53 2.21 12.97
N LEU A 223 -0.83 3.04 13.77
CA LEU A 223 0.00 4.12 13.23
C LEU A 223 1.19 3.59 12.42
N ALA A 224 1.76 2.44 12.76
CA ALA A 224 2.80 1.80 11.96
C ALA A 224 2.24 1.25 10.65
N VAL A 225 1.03 0.69 10.66
CA VAL A 225 0.30 0.31 9.43
C VAL A 225 0.09 1.53 8.53
N LEU A 226 -0.40 2.63 9.09
CA LEU A 226 -0.60 3.88 8.34
C LEU A 226 0.70 4.43 7.77
N ALA A 227 1.79 4.40 8.56
CA ALA A 227 3.12 4.82 8.11
C ALA A 227 3.57 3.98 6.91
N TRP A 228 3.48 2.66 7.00
CA TRP A 228 3.85 1.78 5.89
C TRP A 228 2.99 2.01 4.66
N ARG A 229 1.66 2.07 4.81
CA ARG A 229 0.74 2.32 3.69
C ARG A 229 1.00 3.67 3.04
N THR A 230 1.37 4.71 3.81
CA THR A 230 1.73 6.02 3.25
C THR A 230 2.98 5.92 2.36
N ILE A 231 3.97 5.13 2.77
CA ILE A 231 5.22 4.92 2.02
C ILE A 231 4.99 4.08 0.76
N ASP A 232 4.24 2.98 0.90
CA ASP A 232 4.04 1.98 -0.14
C ASP A 232 3.05 2.44 -1.23
N ASP A 233 1.94 3.06 -0.82
CA ASP A 233 0.89 3.50 -1.73
C ASP A 233 1.24 4.81 -2.46
N PHE A 234 2.03 5.69 -1.82
CA PHE A 234 2.30 7.04 -2.32
C PHE A 234 3.79 7.42 -2.30
N PRO A 235 4.70 6.60 -2.85
CA PRO A 235 6.14 6.88 -2.81
C PRO A 235 6.51 8.23 -3.45
N GLN A 236 5.74 8.69 -4.47
CA GLN A 236 5.95 9.95 -5.15
C GLN A 236 5.68 11.18 -4.26
N TYR A 237 4.81 11.06 -3.25
CA TYR A 237 4.47 12.14 -2.32
C TYR A 237 5.14 11.98 -0.96
N TYR A 238 5.64 10.79 -0.64
CA TYR A 238 6.26 10.51 0.66
C TYR A 238 7.45 11.43 0.97
N LYS A 239 8.14 11.93 -0.05
CA LYS A 239 9.27 12.87 0.06
C LYS A 239 8.98 14.10 0.94
N TYR A 240 7.72 14.56 1.01
CA TYR A 240 7.35 15.69 1.86
C TYR A 240 7.64 15.46 3.34
N TYR A 241 7.63 14.21 3.81
CA TYR A 241 7.93 13.87 5.19
C TYR A 241 9.41 14.07 5.58
N SER A 242 10.31 14.11 4.61
CA SER A 242 11.74 14.35 4.82
C SER A 242 12.13 15.83 4.82
N GLU A 243 11.19 16.74 4.56
CA GLU A 243 11.48 18.18 4.60
C GLU A 243 11.86 18.63 6.01
N THR A 244 13.05 19.20 6.17
CA THR A 244 13.60 19.56 7.49
C THR A 244 13.14 20.93 7.98
N ASN A 245 12.75 21.82 7.10
CA ASN A 245 12.21 23.15 7.39
C ASN A 245 11.38 23.63 6.21
N TRP A 246 10.56 24.65 6.45
CA TRP A 246 9.76 25.30 5.42
C TRP A 246 9.49 26.75 5.78
N ILE A 247 9.30 27.61 4.76
CA ILE A 247 8.99 29.02 4.92
C ILE A 247 7.58 29.26 4.38
N TYR A 248 6.71 29.80 5.22
CA TYR A 248 5.38 30.24 4.83
C TYR A 248 5.11 31.65 5.40
N ASN A 249 4.53 32.55 4.60
CA ASN A 249 4.29 33.92 4.97
C ASN A 249 5.54 34.59 5.60
N ASN A 250 6.73 34.38 5.01
CA ASN A 250 8.03 34.86 5.49
C ASN A 250 8.45 34.32 6.89
N ILE A 251 7.74 33.34 7.42
CA ILE A 251 8.08 32.70 8.70
C ILE A 251 8.74 31.36 8.41
N LYS A 252 10.04 31.25 8.73
CA LYS A 252 10.77 29.97 8.67
C LYS A 252 10.50 29.17 9.93
N GLN A 253 10.10 27.91 9.75
CA GLN A 253 9.92 26.96 10.84
C GLN A 253 10.60 25.63 10.52
N ASP A 254 11.12 24.99 11.55
CA ASP A 254 11.76 23.69 11.45
C ASP A 254 10.77 22.55 11.65
N ASN A 255 11.03 21.42 10.96
CA ASN A 255 10.30 20.19 11.22
C ASN A 255 10.53 19.73 12.66
N ARG A 256 9.43 19.39 13.34
CA ARG A 256 9.46 18.92 14.74
C ARG A 256 10.05 17.52 14.90
N ASN A 257 10.20 16.78 13.81
CA ASN A 257 10.93 15.51 13.78
C ASN A 257 12.44 15.76 13.74
N ARG A 258 13.07 15.85 14.92
CA ARG A 258 14.52 16.08 15.04
C ARG A 258 15.34 14.94 14.45
N LEU A 259 14.80 13.72 14.38
CA LEU A 259 15.51 12.56 13.87
C LEU A 259 15.91 12.70 12.40
N LEU A 260 15.21 13.51 11.62
CA LEU A 260 15.60 13.85 10.24
C LEU A 260 17.02 14.40 10.12
N ARG A 261 17.55 14.98 11.23
CA ARG A 261 18.92 15.58 11.28
C ARG A 261 19.88 14.80 12.16
N THR A 262 19.39 13.92 13.06
CA THR A 262 20.21 13.32 14.11
C THR A 262 20.33 11.80 14.02
N THR A 263 19.46 11.14 13.25
CA THR A 263 19.44 9.68 13.13
C THR A 263 19.57 9.29 11.66
N ALA A 264 20.62 8.58 11.33
CA ALA A 264 20.96 8.22 9.96
C ALA A 264 19.81 7.48 9.25
N GLY A 265 19.55 7.85 8.00
CA GLY A 265 18.52 7.24 7.16
C GLY A 265 17.08 7.61 7.50
N THR A 266 16.83 8.45 8.52
CA THR A 266 15.47 8.88 8.84
C THR A 266 14.89 9.74 7.71
N ASP A 267 13.70 9.36 7.21
CA ASP A 267 13.00 10.01 6.11
C ASP A 267 11.53 10.37 6.42
N GLY A 268 11.10 10.23 7.66
CA GLY A 268 9.73 10.53 8.11
C GLY A 268 9.52 10.16 9.57
N LEU A 269 8.34 10.27 10.11
CA LEU A 269 7.07 10.80 9.61
C LEU A 269 6.59 11.95 10.51
N LYS A 270 5.92 11.61 11.65
CA LYS A 270 5.15 12.59 12.41
C LYS A 270 5.34 12.48 13.92
N THR A 271 5.43 13.64 14.56
CA THR A 271 5.44 13.77 16.02
C THR A 271 4.05 14.15 16.54
N GLY A 272 3.74 13.76 17.77
CA GLY A 272 2.52 14.12 18.48
C GLY A 272 2.79 14.49 19.92
N HIS A 273 1.91 15.30 20.52
CA HIS A 273 1.87 15.60 21.93
C HIS A 273 0.47 16.06 22.34
N THR A 274 -0.01 15.52 23.44
CA THR A 274 -1.12 16.06 24.25
C THR A 274 -0.79 15.82 25.72
N GLU A 275 -1.44 16.54 26.61
CA GLU A 275 -1.19 16.37 28.07
C GLU A 275 -1.54 14.94 28.51
N GLU A 276 -2.66 14.39 28.02
CA GLU A 276 -3.07 13.03 28.37
C GLU A 276 -2.23 11.95 27.68
N GLY A 277 -1.85 12.17 26.42
CA GLY A 277 -1.13 11.18 25.60
C GLY A 277 0.37 11.18 25.81
N GLY A 278 0.94 12.24 26.37
CA GLY A 278 2.38 12.46 26.40
C GLY A 278 2.97 12.72 25.02
N TYR A 279 4.29 12.61 24.91
CA TYR A 279 5.02 12.82 23.65
C TYR A 279 5.12 11.52 22.87
N GLY A 280 4.71 11.56 21.61
CA GLY A 280 4.74 10.41 20.69
C GLY A 280 5.42 10.74 19.37
N GLN A 281 5.84 9.70 18.67
CA GLN A 281 6.42 9.80 17.32
C GLN A 281 6.19 8.53 16.53
N ALA A 282 5.73 8.70 15.30
CA ALA A 282 5.86 7.70 14.24
C ALA A 282 7.07 8.10 13.39
N THR A 283 8.01 7.18 13.19
CA THR A 283 9.23 7.43 12.42
C THR A 283 9.55 6.27 11.50
N SER A 284 10.21 6.56 10.39
CA SER A 284 10.75 5.61 9.44
C SER A 284 12.19 5.97 9.15
N ALA A 285 13.01 4.96 8.98
CA ALA A 285 14.37 5.11 8.48
C ALA A 285 14.69 4.01 7.48
N ILE A 286 15.55 4.32 6.49
CA ILE A 286 16.04 3.38 5.48
C ILE A 286 17.55 3.41 5.46
N ARG A 287 18.18 2.21 5.55
CA ARG A 287 19.65 2.04 5.44
C ARG A 287 19.95 0.82 4.58
N ASP A 288 20.80 0.97 3.62
CA ASP A 288 21.21 -0.12 2.72
C ASP A 288 20.01 -0.88 2.11
N GLY A 289 18.95 -0.14 1.76
CA GLY A 289 17.72 -0.69 1.20
C GLY A 289 16.78 -1.36 2.21
N ARG A 290 17.16 -1.50 3.48
CA ARG A 290 16.32 -1.99 4.56
C ARG A 290 15.59 -0.84 5.26
N ARG A 291 14.27 -0.97 5.42
CA ARG A 291 13.44 0.02 6.11
C ARG A 291 12.95 -0.51 7.45
N LEU A 292 12.98 0.35 8.47
CA LEU A 292 12.30 0.11 9.72
C LEU A 292 11.25 1.20 9.98
N ILE A 293 10.13 0.81 10.57
CA ILE A 293 9.09 1.72 11.04
C ILE A 293 8.97 1.54 12.55
N LEU A 294 9.01 2.64 13.28
CA LEU A 294 8.89 2.67 14.74
C LEU A 294 7.83 3.69 15.14
N VAL A 295 6.91 3.27 15.98
CA VAL A 295 5.97 4.15 16.68
C VAL A 295 6.23 4.03 18.16
N VAL A 296 6.38 5.17 18.83
CA VAL A 296 6.53 5.28 20.29
C VAL A 296 5.59 6.36 20.82
N ASN A 297 5.05 6.15 22.02
CA ASN A 297 4.14 7.11 22.64
C ASN A 297 4.28 7.13 24.16
N GLY A 298 3.86 8.23 24.80
CA GLY A 298 3.76 8.34 26.25
C GLY A 298 5.03 8.77 26.96
N MET A 299 6.03 9.34 26.23
CA MET A 299 7.21 9.96 26.84
C MET A 299 6.85 11.29 27.54
N THR A 300 7.71 11.72 28.45
CA THR A 300 7.46 12.87 29.34
C THR A 300 7.94 14.21 28.75
N SER A 301 8.81 14.19 27.74
CA SER A 301 9.34 15.40 27.12
C SER A 301 9.72 15.21 25.64
N MET A 302 9.89 16.34 24.92
CA MET A 302 10.41 16.33 23.55
C MET A 302 11.83 15.75 23.47
N ALA A 303 12.66 16.01 24.48
CA ALA A 303 14.03 15.52 24.53
C ALA A 303 14.04 14.00 24.69
N GLU A 304 13.29 13.49 25.67
CA GLU A 304 13.15 12.05 25.92
C GLU A 304 12.60 11.33 24.68
N ARG A 305 11.54 11.87 24.04
CA ARG A 305 11.01 11.31 22.79
C ARG A 305 12.09 11.19 21.73
N ALA A 306 12.85 12.27 21.46
CA ALA A 306 13.86 12.27 20.41
C ALA A 306 15.00 11.28 20.71
N GLN A 307 15.50 11.27 21.95
CA GLN A 307 16.59 10.37 22.39
C GLN A 307 16.15 8.91 22.34
N GLU A 308 14.98 8.61 22.90
CA GLU A 308 14.46 7.25 22.98
C GLU A 308 14.11 6.69 21.61
N THR A 309 13.45 7.49 20.74
CA THR A 309 13.14 7.05 19.38
C THR A 309 14.41 6.76 18.59
N SER A 310 15.45 7.62 18.71
CA SER A 310 16.74 7.39 18.07
C SER A 310 17.40 6.12 18.59
N ARG A 311 17.47 5.93 19.90
CA ARG A 311 18.08 4.77 20.56
C ARG A 311 17.43 3.45 20.11
N VAL A 312 16.11 3.41 20.08
CA VAL A 312 15.36 2.21 19.67
C VAL A 312 15.52 1.95 18.17
N MET A 313 15.55 3.01 17.33
CA MET A 313 15.79 2.86 15.90
C MET A 313 17.19 2.30 15.62
N GLU A 314 18.23 2.85 16.27
CA GLU A 314 19.62 2.35 16.16
C GLU A 314 19.73 0.88 16.60
N TRP A 315 19.05 0.50 17.69
CA TRP A 315 18.97 -0.88 18.14
C TRP A 315 18.39 -1.79 17.07
N GLY A 316 17.29 -1.42 16.42
CA GLY A 316 16.64 -2.24 15.40
C GLY A 316 17.53 -2.49 14.17
N PHE A 317 18.33 -1.50 13.77
CA PHE A 317 19.30 -1.67 12.67
C PHE A 317 20.53 -2.47 13.07
N ARG A 318 20.99 -2.34 14.33
CA ARG A 318 22.20 -3.02 14.82
C ARG A 318 21.95 -4.49 15.14
N GLU A 319 20.84 -4.79 15.82
CA GLU A 319 20.59 -6.13 16.36
C GLU A 319 19.91 -7.07 15.36
N PHE A 320 19.39 -6.56 14.25
CA PHE A 320 18.69 -7.36 13.25
C PHE A 320 19.18 -7.06 11.85
N THR A 321 19.16 -8.11 11.01
CA THR A 321 19.50 -8.02 9.60
C THR A 321 18.51 -8.81 8.75
N ASN A 322 18.39 -8.44 7.45
CA ASN A 322 17.58 -9.18 6.50
C ASN A 322 18.45 -10.12 5.67
N THR A 323 18.08 -11.39 5.65
CA THR A 323 18.72 -12.40 4.81
C THR A 323 17.82 -12.73 3.62
N THR A 324 18.36 -12.68 2.41
CA THR A 324 17.63 -13.05 1.20
C THR A 324 17.52 -14.58 1.12
N VAL A 325 16.29 -15.08 1.04
CA VAL A 325 15.96 -16.50 0.86
C VAL A 325 15.83 -16.82 -0.63
N PHE A 326 15.13 -15.95 -1.37
CA PHE A 326 14.98 -16.03 -2.82
C PHE A 326 15.06 -14.64 -3.45
N ARG A 327 15.65 -14.54 -4.61
CA ARG A 327 15.60 -13.37 -5.49
C ARG A 327 14.36 -13.44 -6.37
N ALA A 328 13.91 -12.30 -6.89
CA ALA A 328 12.84 -12.28 -7.87
C ALA A 328 13.19 -13.17 -9.08
N GLY A 329 12.29 -14.08 -9.46
CA GLY A 329 12.48 -15.03 -10.53
C GLY A 329 13.14 -16.35 -10.12
N ASP A 330 13.62 -16.50 -8.88
CA ASP A 330 14.18 -17.77 -8.41
C ASP A 330 13.08 -18.85 -8.38
N THR A 331 13.44 -20.05 -8.83
CA THR A 331 12.57 -21.22 -8.79
C THR A 331 12.56 -21.83 -7.40
N VAL A 332 11.36 -21.94 -6.82
CA VAL A 332 11.15 -22.56 -5.51
C VAL A 332 10.85 -24.05 -5.65
N ALA A 333 10.09 -24.43 -6.68
CA ALA A 333 9.73 -25.80 -6.98
C ALA A 333 9.37 -25.96 -8.46
N GLU A 334 9.26 -27.21 -8.93
CA GLU A 334 8.66 -27.54 -10.22
C GLU A 334 7.33 -28.24 -9.99
N ALA A 335 6.25 -27.76 -10.62
CA ALA A 335 4.93 -28.34 -10.55
C ALA A 335 4.62 -29.16 -11.79
N PRO A 336 4.03 -30.39 -11.65
CA PRO A 336 3.60 -31.20 -12.77
C PRO A 336 2.46 -30.50 -13.53
N VAL A 337 2.49 -30.61 -14.87
CA VAL A 337 1.49 -29.99 -15.76
C VAL A 337 0.69 -31.07 -16.48
N TRP A 338 -0.64 -30.94 -16.40
CA TRP A 338 -1.57 -31.83 -17.11
C TRP A 338 -1.86 -31.30 -18.52
N LEU A 339 -1.67 -32.16 -19.53
CA LEU A 339 -1.90 -31.87 -20.95
C LEU A 339 -1.08 -30.69 -21.52
N GLY A 340 0.04 -30.35 -20.90
CA GLY A 340 0.97 -29.32 -21.37
C GLY A 340 1.99 -29.87 -22.36
N THR A 341 2.57 -28.98 -23.20
CA THR A 341 3.71 -29.33 -24.07
C THR A 341 4.97 -29.66 -23.26
N GLN A 342 5.04 -29.18 -22.05
CA GLN A 342 6.05 -29.51 -21.03
C GLN A 342 5.36 -30.24 -19.89
N ASP A 343 6.04 -31.21 -19.30
CA ASP A 343 5.47 -32.04 -18.21
C ASP A 343 5.55 -31.33 -16.85
N LYS A 344 6.36 -30.27 -16.75
CA LYS A 344 6.52 -29.44 -15.54
C LYS A 344 6.59 -27.98 -15.88
N VAL A 345 6.24 -27.12 -14.92
CA VAL A 345 6.42 -25.67 -14.95
C VAL A 345 7.18 -25.21 -13.70
N PRO A 346 8.21 -24.34 -13.84
CA PRO A 346 8.87 -23.78 -12.68
C PRO A 346 7.92 -22.84 -11.93
N LEU A 347 7.82 -22.99 -10.63
CA LEU A 347 7.13 -22.08 -9.73
C LEU A 347 8.14 -21.07 -9.19
N VAL A 348 8.02 -19.81 -9.56
CA VAL A 348 8.94 -18.75 -9.21
C VAL A 348 8.32 -17.73 -8.27
N VAL A 349 9.16 -17.07 -7.47
CA VAL A 349 8.73 -15.91 -6.67
C VAL A 349 8.78 -14.64 -7.53
N PRO A 350 7.70 -13.83 -7.60
CA PRO A 350 7.68 -12.60 -8.43
C PRO A 350 8.53 -11.46 -7.85
N ARG A 351 8.90 -11.54 -6.59
CA ARG A 351 9.69 -10.54 -5.88
C ARG A 351 10.67 -11.21 -4.91
N MET A 352 11.68 -10.45 -4.48
CA MET A 352 12.64 -10.91 -3.48
C MET A 352 11.93 -11.32 -2.19
N VAL A 353 12.31 -12.47 -1.65
CA VAL A 353 11.86 -13.02 -0.36
C VAL A 353 12.99 -12.89 0.63
N GLN A 354 12.74 -12.17 1.70
CA GLN A 354 13.69 -11.95 2.79
C GLN A 354 13.09 -12.37 4.12
N VAL A 355 13.95 -12.69 5.07
CA VAL A 355 13.60 -12.94 6.46
C VAL A 355 14.48 -12.09 7.36
N THR A 356 13.89 -11.51 8.40
CA THR A 356 14.63 -10.76 9.42
C THR A 356 15.04 -11.70 10.55
N ALA A 357 16.29 -11.62 10.96
CA ALA A 357 16.83 -12.38 12.07
C ALA A 357 17.80 -11.54 12.90
N PRO A 358 18.13 -11.95 14.13
CA PRO A 358 19.20 -11.35 14.90
C PRO A 358 20.52 -11.36 14.13
N THR A 359 21.26 -10.25 14.21
CA THR A 359 22.56 -10.10 13.54
C THR A 359 23.52 -11.21 13.97
N GLY A 360 24.22 -11.81 13.00
CA GLY A 360 25.15 -12.91 13.22
C GLY A 360 24.51 -14.30 13.34
N GLN A 361 23.18 -14.43 13.33
CA GLN A 361 22.51 -15.72 13.26
C GLN A 361 22.33 -16.16 11.80
N ALA A 362 22.81 -17.36 11.48
CA ALA A 362 22.50 -18.01 10.21
C ALA A 362 21.00 -18.40 10.19
N VAL A 363 20.29 -17.99 9.17
CA VAL A 363 18.87 -18.31 9.00
C VAL A 363 18.73 -19.28 7.83
N SER A 364 18.23 -20.48 8.11
CA SER A 364 17.85 -21.47 7.10
C SER A 364 16.36 -21.75 7.26
N PRO A 365 15.48 -20.91 6.72
CA PRO A 365 14.05 -21.12 6.85
C PRO A 365 13.62 -22.36 6.09
N ARG A 366 12.69 -23.12 6.67
CA ARG A 366 12.03 -24.21 5.95
C ARG A 366 11.05 -23.60 4.95
N VAL A 367 11.16 -23.99 3.68
CA VAL A 367 10.28 -23.51 2.60
C VAL A 367 9.49 -24.69 2.03
N ILE A 368 8.19 -24.53 1.90
CA ILE A 368 7.28 -25.50 1.30
C ILE A 368 6.46 -24.81 0.23
N ALA A 369 6.53 -25.29 -1.01
CA ALA A 369 5.63 -24.85 -2.07
C ALA A 369 4.28 -25.56 -1.91
N LYS A 370 3.19 -24.78 -1.83
CA LYS A 370 1.81 -25.26 -1.77
C LYS A 370 1.10 -24.84 -3.05
N TYR A 371 0.60 -25.81 -3.82
CA TYR A 371 -0.16 -25.61 -5.06
C TYR A 371 -1.11 -26.80 -5.28
N ASP A 372 -2.16 -26.57 -6.05
CA ASP A 372 -3.12 -27.61 -6.43
C ASP A 372 -2.64 -28.24 -7.75
N GLY A 373 -2.06 -29.44 -7.67
CA GLY A 373 -1.49 -30.15 -8.83
C GLY A 373 -2.22 -31.46 -9.15
N PRO A 374 -2.08 -31.96 -10.39
CA PRO A 374 -1.33 -31.39 -11.51
C PRO A 374 -2.01 -30.18 -12.15
N LEU A 375 -1.21 -29.18 -12.58
CA LEU A 375 -1.70 -27.92 -13.12
C LEU A 375 -2.20 -28.08 -14.56
N PRO A 376 -3.43 -27.66 -14.92
CA PRO A 376 -3.96 -27.82 -16.27
C PRO A 376 -3.35 -26.81 -17.24
N ALA A 377 -2.86 -27.27 -18.40
CA ALA A 377 -2.44 -26.41 -19.51
C ALA A 377 -3.66 -25.85 -20.29
N PRO A 378 -3.56 -24.65 -20.91
CA PRO A 378 -2.35 -23.82 -21.03
C PRO A 378 -2.09 -22.98 -19.79
N ILE A 379 -0.80 -22.71 -19.50
CA ILE A 379 -0.34 -21.87 -18.40
C ILE A 379 0.47 -20.73 -19.01
N ALA A 380 0.10 -19.49 -18.73
CA ALA A 380 0.87 -18.32 -19.12
C ALA A 380 1.89 -17.98 -18.05
N LYS A 381 3.09 -17.56 -18.45
CA LYS A 381 4.11 -17.03 -17.54
C LYS A 381 3.53 -15.88 -16.70
N GLY A 382 3.83 -15.87 -15.39
CA GLY A 382 3.30 -14.89 -14.44
C GLY A 382 1.90 -15.24 -13.89
N THR A 383 1.29 -16.36 -14.31
CA THR A 383 0.05 -16.85 -13.70
C THR A 383 0.31 -17.29 -12.26
N LYS A 384 -0.48 -16.78 -11.30
CA LYS A 384 -0.39 -17.20 -9.90
C LYS A 384 -0.88 -18.64 -9.77
N LEU A 385 -0.02 -19.54 -9.28
CA LEU A 385 -0.27 -20.96 -9.21
C LEU A 385 -0.28 -21.54 -7.79
N GLY A 386 0.23 -20.79 -6.82
CA GLY A 386 0.30 -21.27 -5.45
C GLY A 386 0.98 -20.29 -4.50
N VAL A 387 1.51 -20.81 -3.40
CA VAL A 387 2.26 -20.02 -2.41
C VAL A 387 3.50 -20.79 -1.91
N ALA A 388 4.58 -20.07 -1.63
CA ALA A 388 5.73 -20.56 -0.88
C ALA A 388 5.49 -20.25 0.60
N ALA A 389 5.30 -21.26 1.43
CA ALA A 389 5.20 -21.14 2.87
C ALA A 389 6.61 -21.18 3.47
N VAL A 390 7.08 -20.03 3.96
CA VAL A 390 8.39 -19.84 4.60
C VAL A 390 8.19 -19.88 6.11
N THR A 391 8.71 -20.93 6.77
CA THR A 391 8.68 -21.06 8.24
C THR A 391 9.91 -20.38 8.82
N LEU A 392 9.68 -19.38 9.67
CA LEU A 392 10.74 -18.65 10.38
C LEU A 392 11.26 -19.46 11.58
N PRO A 393 12.43 -19.11 12.14
CA PRO A 393 12.98 -19.78 13.34
C PRO A 393 12.07 -19.74 14.56
N ASP A 394 11.22 -18.71 14.66
CA ASP A 394 10.24 -18.54 15.74
C ASP A 394 8.92 -19.30 15.51
N GLY A 395 8.87 -20.14 14.46
CA GLY A 395 7.71 -20.96 14.11
C GLY A 395 6.62 -20.26 13.30
N ARG A 396 6.71 -18.93 13.09
CA ARG A 396 5.77 -18.22 12.23
C ARG A 396 5.92 -18.66 10.78
N VAL A 397 4.80 -18.73 10.06
CA VAL A 397 4.77 -19.04 8.62
C VAL A 397 4.33 -17.83 7.84
N ILE A 398 5.16 -17.41 6.88
CA ILE A 398 4.84 -16.33 5.94
C ILE A 398 4.64 -16.96 4.56
N GLU A 399 3.53 -16.61 3.90
CA GLU A 399 3.23 -17.11 2.55
C GLU A 399 3.52 -16.06 1.50
N TYR A 400 4.30 -16.44 0.50
CA TYR A 400 4.63 -15.62 -0.67
C TYR A 400 3.99 -16.21 -1.92
N PRO A 401 3.43 -15.40 -2.85
CA PRO A 401 2.85 -15.92 -4.07
C PRO A 401 3.89 -16.63 -4.92
N LEU A 402 3.50 -17.75 -5.54
CA LEU A 402 4.25 -18.44 -6.57
C LEU A 402 3.55 -18.27 -7.91
N GLU A 403 4.33 -17.95 -8.94
CA GLU A 403 3.86 -17.73 -10.30
C GLU A 403 4.55 -18.68 -11.27
N ALA A 404 3.91 -18.90 -12.44
CA ALA A 404 4.53 -19.64 -13.53
C ALA A 404 5.78 -18.93 -14.04
N GLY A 405 6.94 -19.58 -14.01
CA GLY A 405 8.19 -19.03 -14.52
C GLY A 405 8.30 -19.08 -16.06
N ALA A 406 7.47 -19.88 -16.72
CA ALA A 406 7.45 -20.06 -18.16
C ALA A 406 6.02 -20.26 -18.71
N ASP A 407 5.87 -20.05 -20.00
CA ASP A 407 4.64 -20.41 -20.72
C ASP A 407 4.64 -21.92 -20.98
N VAL A 408 3.50 -22.57 -20.73
CA VAL A 408 3.28 -23.98 -21.08
C VAL A 408 2.04 -24.11 -21.96
N PRO A 409 2.19 -24.15 -23.26
CA PRO A 409 1.09 -24.36 -24.21
C PRO A 409 0.44 -25.73 -24.00
N ARG A 410 -0.82 -25.85 -24.40
CA ARG A 410 -1.53 -27.12 -24.37
C ARG A 410 -1.06 -28.06 -25.50
N LYS A 411 -0.89 -29.35 -25.22
CA LYS A 411 -0.62 -30.38 -26.24
C LYS A 411 -1.69 -30.37 -27.35
N GLY A 412 -1.28 -30.57 -28.60
CA GLY A 412 -2.20 -30.76 -29.72
C GLY A 412 -3.15 -31.97 -29.54
N VAL A 413 -4.15 -32.11 -30.40
CA VAL A 413 -5.20 -33.14 -30.24
C VAL A 413 -4.62 -34.54 -30.08
N LEU A 414 -3.68 -34.96 -30.94
CA LEU A 414 -3.01 -36.27 -30.86
C LEU A 414 -2.26 -36.44 -29.54
N GLY A 415 -1.50 -35.44 -29.10
CA GLY A 415 -0.75 -35.49 -27.84
C GLY A 415 -1.65 -35.57 -26.60
N ARG A 416 -2.86 -35.03 -26.67
CA ARG A 416 -3.85 -35.11 -25.59
C ARG A 416 -4.45 -36.52 -25.51
N VAL A 417 -4.81 -37.12 -26.66
CA VAL A 417 -5.35 -38.48 -26.70
C VAL A 417 -4.32 -39.46 -26.16
N THR A 418 -3.06 -39.40 -26.60
CA THR A 418 -1.98 -40.26 -26.09
C THR A 418 -1.73 -40.07 -24.58
N ALA A 419 -1.74 -38.83 -24.06
CA ALA A 419 -1.59 -38.55 -22.64
C ALA A 419 -2.78 -39.12 -21.82
N MET A 420 -4.02 -38.98 -22.31
CA MET A 420 -5.20 -39.51 -21.66
C MET A 420 -5.19 -41.04 -21.63
N ILE A 421 -4.82 -41.69 -22.74
CA ILE A 421 -4.67 -43.17 -22.80
C ILE A 421 -3.58 -43.62 -21.84
N GLY A 422 -2.42 -42.98 -21.83
CA GLY A 422 -1.33 -43.28 -20.91
C GLY A 422 -1.73 -43.16 -19.45
N HIS A 423 -2.47 -42.08 -19.10
CA HIS A 423 -2.98 -41.87 -17.72
C HIS A 423 -4.01 -42.97 -17.34
N TYR A 424 -4.91 -43.36 -18.24
CA TYR A 424 -5.92 -44.36 -17.97
C TYR A 424 -5.31 -45.80 -17.84
N LEU A 425 -4.26 -46.10 -18.65
CA LEU A 425 -3.62 -47.43 -18.66
C LEU A 425 -2.52 -47.58 -17.61
N PHE A 426 -1.81 -46.48 -17.26
CA PHE A 426 -0.61 -46.56 -16.42
C PHE A 426 -0.66 -45.58 -15.21
N GLY A 427 -1.62 -44.65 -15.13
CA GLY A 427 -1.73 -43.64 -14.07
C GLY A 427 -2.15 -44.15 -12.69
N TRP A 428 -2.35 -45.45 -12.57
CA TRP A 428 -2.65 -46.13 -11.31
C TRP A 428 -1.37 -46.61 -10.59
N TRP A 429 -0.18 -46.36 -11.21
CA TRP A 429 1.13 -46.79 -10.71
C TRP A 429 2.11 -45.64 -10.40
N SER A 430 1.69 -44.40 -10.39
CA SER A 430 2.51 -43.22 -10.02
C SER A 430 1.95 -42.44 -8.84
#